data_45157cc513102d5303e288c0e2e47fcc
#
_entry.id   45157cc513102d5303e288c0e2e47fcc
#
_cell.length_a   1.000
_cell.length_b   1.000
_cell.length_c   1.000
_cell.angle_alpha   90.00
_cell.angle_beta   90.00
_cell.angle_gamma   90.00
#
_symmetry.space_group_name_H-M   'P 1'
#
loop_
_entity.id
_entity.type
_entity.pdbx_description
1 polymer ?
#
loop_
_entity_poly.entity_id
_entity_poly.type
_entity_poly.pdbx_seq_one_letter_code
_entity_poly.pdbx_strand_id
1 'polypeptide(L)'
;METIISTIVIVACTYFFTRRKVKPTEQGAAGSTQPEASADIQQEEKQEEPPHTKDLCIELLKQLNCEVSVEEKDENRLYFQYQGEHFIIDATNESFFIDIWDPRWYIVPLDDLEQMSNVRKAINTINSWCGTTIFYTIEEEGQKFVLHSKRQCILTKEIPHVKEYLMALLNDFFTVHNSLREEIVPQNTEN
;
A
#
# COMPACT_ATOMS: atom_id res chain seq x y z
N MET A 1 21.76 16.72 20.68
CA MET A 1 20.71 17.39 19.90
C MET A 1 20.17 16.40 18.85
N GLU A 2 19.59 15.28 19.32
CA GLU A 2 19.13 14.17 18.46
C GLU A 2 17.81 13.62 19.00
N THR A 3 16.76 14.43 19.08
CA THR A 3 15.46 13.91 19.60
C THR A 3 14.21 14.58 18.99
N ILE A 4 14.31 15.27 17.85
CA ILE A 4 13.15 16.01 17.30
C ILE A 4 12.67 15.45 15.95
N ILE A 5 13.40 14.54 15.29
CA ILE A 5 13.08 14.10 13.91
C ILE A 5 11.98 13.04 13.84
N SER A 6 11.63 12.39 14.96
CA SER A 6 10.68 11.25 14.95
C SER A 6 9.19 11.61 15.06
N THR A 7 8.84 12.87 15.34
CA THR A 7 7.46 13.21 15.74
C THR A 7 6.55 13.65 14.59
N ILE A 8 7.08 14.05 13.44
CA ILE A 8 6.29 14.67 12.36
C ILE A 8 5.72 13.64 11.37
N VAL A 9 6.36 12.49 11.20
CA VAL A 9 5.85 11.42 10.28
C VAL A 9 4.59 10.75 10.82
N ILE A 10 4.35 10.79 12.14
CA ILE A 10 3.21 10.09 12.78
C ILE A 10 1.88 10.84 12.60
N VAL A 11 1.88 12.15 12.40
CA VAL A 11 0.63 12.94 12.34
C VAL A 11 -0.12 12.80 11.01
N ALA A 12 0.55 12.49 9.91
CA ALA A 12 -0.09 12.39 8.60
C ALA A 12 -0.88 11.08 8.37
N CYS A 13 -0.54 10.00 9.07
CA CYS A 13 -1.19 8.70 8.88
C CYS A 13 -2.45 8.47 9.73
N THR A 14 -2.68 9.26 10.78
CA THR A 14 -3.80 9.04 11.72
C THR A 14 -5.14 9.63 11.25
N TYR A 15 -5.18 10.41 10.17
CA TYR A 15 -6.41 11.13 9.75
C TYR A 15 -7.32 10.39 8.78
N PHE A 16 -6.98 9.19 8.31
CA PHE A 16 -7.78 8.48 7.28
C PHE A 16 -8.64 7.31 7.76
N PHE A 17 -8.67 6.99 9.05
CA PHE A 17 -9.49 5.87 9.57
C PHE A 17 -10.61 6.32 10.51
N THR A 18 -11.51 7.24 10.09
CA THR A 18 -12.81 7.39 10.73
C THR A 18 -13.88 6.64 9.94
N ARG A 19 -14.17 5.43 10.36
CA ARG A 19 -15.31 4.61 9.93
C ARG A 19 -16.60 5.42 9.99
N ARG A 20 -17.25 5.63 8.85
CA ARG A 20 -18.67 5.97 8.80
C ARG A 20 -19.50 4.81 9.35
N LYS A 21 -20.05 4.95 10.55
CA LYS A 21 -21.13 4.10 11.05
C LYS A 21 -22.41 4.44 10.26
N VAL A 22 -22.85 3.49 9.42
CA VAL A 22 -24.20 3.52 8.84
C VAL A 22 -25.16 3.04 9.91
N LYS A 23 -26.14 3.89 10.30
CA LYS A 23 -27.23 3.52 11.18
C LYS A 23 -28.25 2.69 10.38
N PRO A 24 -28.82 1.61 10.98
CA PRO A 24 -29.96 0.91 10.36
C PRO A 24 -31.23 1.73 10.56
N THR A 25 -32.01 1.88 9.50
CA THR A 25 -33.36 2.45 9.54
C THR A 25 -34.35 1.33 9.82
N GLU A 26 -35.06 1.43 10.96
CA GLU A 26 -36.23 0.61 11.27
C GLU A 26 -37.47 1.15 10.53
N GLN A 27 -38.21 0.26 9.91
CA GLN A 27 -39.65 0.32 9.61
C GLN A 27 -40.03 -1.09 9.13
N GLY A 28 -40.97 -1.85 9.69
CA GLY A 28 -42.23 -1.59 10.32
C GLY A 28 -43.19 -2.65 9.80
N ALA A 29 -43.56 -3.58 10.67
CA ALA A 29 -44.79 -4.29 10.89
C ALA A 29 -45.55 -5.04 9.75
N ALA A 30 -45.84 -6.27 10.06
CA ALA A 30 -47.09 -7.02 10.18
C ALA A 30 -47.32 -8.16 9.20
N GLY A 31 -47.60 -9.36 9.77
CA GLY A 31 -48.56 -10.30 9.19
C GLY A 31 -48.14 -11.74 9.07
N SER A 32 -48.32 -12.51 10.18
CA SER A 32 -48.90 -13.87 10.25
C SER A 32 -48.40 -15.05 9.38
N THR A 33 -48.01 -16.08 10.04
CA THR A 33 -48.46 -17.50 10.02
C THR A 33 -47.31 -18.48 9.92
N GLN A 34 -47.09 -19.22 11.00
CA GLN A 34 -46.35 -20.49 11.09
C GLN A 34 -47.12 -21.59 10.32
N PRO A 35 -46.53 -22.78 9.97
CA PRO A 35 -45.76 -23.60 10.90
C PRO A 35 -44.55 -24.39 10.31
N GLU A 36 -43.67 -24.76 11.24
CA GLU A 36 -42.92 -26.01 11.42
C GLU A 36 -42.15 -26.65 10.23
N ALA A 37 -40.85 -26.61 10.34
CA ALA A 37 -40.01 -27.81 10.27
C ALA A 37 -38.61 -27.45 10.79
N SER A 38 -38.34 -27.86 12.03
CA SER A 38 -37.05 -27.85 12.68
C SER A 38 -36.13 -28.81 11.90
N ALA A 39 -35.19 -28.27 11.14
CA ALA A 39 -33.98 -28.97 10.76
C ALA A 39 -32.86 -28.21 11.44
N ASP A 40 -32.38 -28.73 12.56
CA ASP A 40 -31.13 -28.36 13.20
C ASP A 40 -29.99 -28.61 12.20
N ILE A 41 -29.70 -27.64 11.36
CA ILE A 41 -28.43 -27.56 10.67
C ILE A 41 -27.48 -26.91 11.68
N GLN A 42 -26.85 -27.75 12.50
CA GLN A 42 -25.62 -27.39 13.17
C GLN A 42 -24.58 -27.16 12.07
N GLN A 43 -24.50 -25.93 11.58
CA GLN A 43 -23.32 -25.47 10.87
C GLN A 43 -22.21 -25.44 11.93
N GLU A 44 -21.36 -26.48 11.93
CA GLU A 44 -20.04 -26.35 12.54
C GLU A 44 -19.41 -25.14 11.88
N GLU A 45 -19.33 -24.02 12.59
CA GLU A 45 -18.46 -22.89 12.26
C GLU A 45 -17.04 -23.45 12.28
N LYS A 46 -16.57 -23.86 11.10
CA LYS A 46 -15.17 -24.19 10.85
C LYS A 46 -14.41 -22.89 11.16
N GLN A 47 -13.78 -22.79 12.32
CA GLN A 47 -12.87 -21.71 12.61
C GLN A 47 -11.80 -21.74 11.52
N GLU A 48 -11.91 -20.82 10.57
CA GLU A 48 -10.88 -20.64 9.56
C GLU A 48 -9.62 -20.14 10.28
N GLU A 49 -8.52 -20.86 10.11
CA GLU A 49 -7.23 -20.42 10.63
C GLU A 49 -6.89 -19.05 10.03
N PRO A 50 -6.27 -18.14 10.80
CA PRO A 50 -5.86 -16.84 10.28
C PRO A 50 -4.91 -17.02 9.09
N PRO A 51 -4.92 -16.10 8.12
CA PRO A 51 -4.20 -16.24 6.85
C PRO A 51 -2.68 -16.29 6.96
N HIS A 52 -2.10 -15.88 8.09
CA HIS A 52 -0.65 -15.83 8.33
C HIS A 52 0.13 -15.05 7.25
N THR A 53 -0.47 -13.96 6.75
CA THR A 53 0.04 -13.22 5.60
C THR A 53 1.38 -12.53 5.90
N LYS A 54 1.57 -12.00 7.12
CA LYS A 54 2.85 -11.41 7.53
C LYS A 54 3.98 -12.44 7.50
N ASP A 55 3.73 -13.62 8.05
CA ASP A 55 4.73 -14.70 8.10
C ASP A 55 5.09 -15.16 6.68
N LEU A 56 4.07 -15.33 5.82
CA LEU A 56 4.26 -15.64 4.41
C LEU A 56 5.09 -14.56 3.70
N CYS A 57 4.80 -13.29 3.95
CA CYS A 57 5.54 -12.17 3.36
C CYS A 57 7.02 -12.23 3.73
N ILE A 58 7.33 -12.43 5.02
CA ILE A 58 8.72 -12.56 5.50
C ILE A 58 9.41 -13.75 4.85
N GLU A 59 8.75 -14.89 4.74
CA GLU A 59 9.29 -16.09 4.07
C GLU A 59 9.64 -15.81 2.61
N LEU A 60 8.71 -15.19 1.86
CA LEU A 60 8.91 -14.88 0.44
C LEU A 60 10.03 -13.87 0.23
N LEU A 61 10.11 -12.82 1.05
CA LEU A 61 11.19 -11.84 0.98
C LEU A 61 12.56 -12.48 1.23
N LYS A 62 12.67 -13.41 2.19
CA LYS A 62 13.90 -14.19 2.42
C LYS A 62 14.26 -15.06 1.20
N GLN A 63 13.26 -15.66 0.54
CA GLN A 63 13.49 -16.43 -0.70
C GLN A 63 13.93 -15.53 -1.87
N LEU A 64 13.66 -14.22 -1.82
CA LEU A 64 14.15 -13.21 -2.76
C LEU A 64 15.52 -12.64 -2.34
N ASN A 65 16.15 -13.20 -1.31
CA ASN A 65 17.41 -12.75 -0.71
C ASN A 65 17.35 -11.33 -0.14
N CYS A 66 16.17 -10.90 0.33
CA CYS A 66 16.00 -9.64 1.03
C CYS A 66 16.27 -9.81 2.52
N GLU A 67 17.05 -8.90 3.11
CA GLU A 67 17.15 -8.77 4.56
C GLU A 67 15.92 -8.01 5.06
N VAL A 68 15.15 -8.65 5.94
CA VAL A 68 13.91 -8.09 6.49
C VAL A 68 14.15 -7.67 7.92
N SER A 69 13.81 -6.41 8.24
CA SER A 69 13.75 -5.91 9.61
C SER A 69 12.31 -5.49 9.96
N VAL A 70 11.94 -5.67 11.22
CA VAL A 70 10.62 -5.30 11.75
C VAL A 70 10.77 -4.01 12.54
N GLU A 71 9.79 -3.10 12.44
CA GLU A 71 9.81 -1.87 13.21
C GLU A 71 9.60 -2.16 14.70
N GLU A 72 10.40 -1.56 15.57
CA GLU A 72 10.30 -1.78 17.03
C GLU A 72 8.95 -1.35 17.63
N LYS A 73 8.31 -0.34 17.03
CA LYS A 73 7.05 0.24 17.51
C LYS A 73 5.81 -0.29 16.82
N ASP A 74 5.99 -0.95 15.67
CA ASP A 74 4.90 -1.51 14.87
C ASP A 74 5.36 -2.83 14.24
N GLU A 75 5.07 -3.92 14.95
CA GLU A 75 5.46 -5.27 14.52
C GLU A 75 4.88 -5.69 13.16
N ASN A 76 3.87 -4.98 12.65
CA ASN A 76 3.26 -5.26 11.36
C ASN A 76 3.96 -4.57 10.20
N ARG A 77 4.94 -3.70 10.51
CA ARG A 77 5.71 -2.96 9.52
C ARG A 77 7.07 -3.59 9.27
N LEU A 78 7.29 -4.02 8.02
CA LEU A 78 8.50 -4.69 7.55
C LEU A 78 9.29 -3.75 6.66
N TYR A 79 10.59 -3.59 6.93
CA TYR A 79 11.53 -2.86 6.09
C TYR A 79 12.46 -3.85 5.38
N PHE A 80 12.71 -3.61 4.11
CA PHE A 80 13.63 -4.41 3.33
C PHE A 80 14.19 -3.63 2.15
N GLN A 81 15.25 -4.19 1.55
CA GLN A 81 15.83 -3.64 0.33
C GLN A 81 15.65 -4.66 -0.80
N TYR A 82 15.22 -4.17 -1.98
CA TYR A 82 15.08 -4.98 -3.18
C TYR A 82 15.64 -4.21 -4.37
N GLN A 83 16.61 -4.82 -5.09
CA GLN A 83 17.30 -4.22 -6.25
C GLN A 83 17.87 -2.80 -6.00
N GLY A 84 18.30 -2.53 -4.77
CA GLY A 84 18.90 -1.25 -4.40
C GLY A 84 17.93 -0.20 -3.84
N GLU A 85 16.61 -0.39 -3.98
CA GLU A 85 15.59 0.49 -3.43
C GLU A 85 15.08 -0.01 -2.07
N HIS A 86 14.64 0.92 -1.22
CA HIS A 86 14.12 0.64 0.11
C HIS A 86 12.60 0.58 0.10
N PHE A 87 12.05 -0.54 0.54
CA PHE A 87 10.62 -0.78 0.60
C PHE A 87 10.13 -0.95 2.03
N ILE A 88 8.85 -0.65 2.23
CA ILE A 88 8.11 -0.94 3.44
C ILE A 88 6.91 -1.81 3.05
N ILE A 89 6.62 -2.84 3.84
CA ILE A 89 5.37 -3.59 3.75
C ILE A 89 4.65 -3.53 5.09
N ASP A 90 3.41 -3.07 5.08
CA ASP A 90 2.49 -3.22 6.20
C ASP A 90 1.66 -4.50 5.98
N ALA A 91 1.79 -5.48 6.89
CA ALA A 91 1.14 -6.79 6.81
C ALA A 91 0.81 -7.31 8.22
N THR A 92 -0.37 -7.92 8.36
CA THR A 92 -0.78 -8.62 9.60
C THR A 92 -1.08 -10.08 9.28
N ASN A 93 -1.10 -10.93 10.31
CA ASN A 93 -1.47 -12.34 10.15
C ASN A 93 -3.00 -12.57 10.11
N GLU A 94 -3.79 -11.54 10.40
CA GLU A 94 -5.26 -11.58 10.42
C GLU A 94 -5.90 -11.07 9.12
N SER A 95 -5.11 -10.54 8.19
CA SER A 95 -5.59 -9.97 6.93
C SER A 95 -4.88 -10.58 5.74
N PHE A 96 -5.61 -10.82 4.66
CA PHE A 96 -5.04 -11.21 3.36
C PHE A 96 -4.40 -10.04 2.61
N PHE A 97 -4.63 -8.80 3.04
CA PHE A 97 -4.13 -7.60 2.36
C PHE A 97 -2.79 -7.18 2.94
N ILE A 98 -1.89 -6.79 2.03
CA ILE A 98 -0.65 -6.09 2.35
C ILE A 98 -0.64 -4.75 1.64
N ASP A 99 0.03 -3.78 2.25
CA ASP A 99 0.34 -2.48 1.66
C ASP A 99 1.83 -2.40 1.41
N ILE A 100 2.24 -2.28 0.15
CA ILE A 100 3.63 -2.11 -0.25
C ILE A 100 3.87 -0.63 -0.50
N TRP A 101 4.94 -0.08 0.06
CA TRP A 101 5.34 1.31 -0.07
C TRP A 101 6.76 1.39 -0.59
N ASP A 102 6.99 2.34 -1.48
CA ASP A 102 8.30 2.81 -1.89
C ASP A 102 8.39 4.30 -1.56
N PRO A 103 8.99 4.64 -0.42
CA PRO A 103 9.02 6.02 0.07
C PRO A 103 10.21 6.79 -0.53
N ARG A 104 9.97 8.08 -0.91
CA ARG A 104 11.01 9.07 -1.19
C ARG A 104 11.93 8.73 -2.37
N TRP A 105 11.44 8.02 -3.37
CA TRP A 105 12.25 7.58 -4.51
C TRP A 105 12.54 8.68 -5.54
N TYR A 106 11.84 9.82 -5.48
CA TYR A 106 12.09 10.98 -6.34
C TYR A 106 11.84 12.29 -5.58
N ILE A 107 12.71 13.27 -5.77
CA ILE A 107 12.67 14.55 -5.04
C ILE A 107 12.87 15.70 -6.01
N VAL A 108 12.00 16.71 -5.91
CA VAL A 108 12.09 17.96 -6.67
C VAL A 108 12.19 19.12 -5.69
N PRO A 109 13.09 20.10 -5.89
CA PRO A 109 13.10 21.34 -5.12
C PRO A 109 11.80 22.13 -5.27
N LEU A 110 11.29 22.78 -4.21
CA LEU A 110 10.02 23.54 -4.28
C LEU A 110 10.12 24.81 -5.14
N ASP A 111 11.31 25.32 -5.39
CA ASP A 111 11.58 26.46 -6.26
C ASP A 111 11.57 26.09 -7.77
N ASP A 112 11.69 24.80 -8.11
CA ASP A 112 11.54 24.31 -9.49
C ASP A 112 10.07 24.05 -9.85
N LEU A 113 9.34 25.14 -10.08
CA LEU A 113 7.91 25.09 -10.38
C LEU A 113 7.61 24.39 -11.71
N GLU A 114 8.51 24.48 -12.68
CA GLU A 114 8.36 23.84 -13.98
C GLU A 114 8.43 22.33 -13.83
N GLN A 115 9.47 21.83 -13.18
CA GLN A 115 9.64 20.39 -12.92
C GLN A 115 8.48 19.84 -12.08
N MET A 116 8.06 20.55 -11.03
CA MET A 116 6.90 20.16 -10.23
C MET A 116 5.62 20.04 -11.06
N SER A 117 5.39 21.00 -11.99
CA SER A 117 4.22 20.95 -12.88
C SER A 117 4.27 19.74 -13.81
N ASN A 118 5.43 19.45 -14.40
CA ASN A 118 5.62 18.31 -15.29
C ASN A 118 5.46 16.98 -14.55
N VAL A 119 6.05 16.85 -13.37
CA VAL A 119 5.90 15.68 -12.52
C VAL A 119 4.43 15.44 -12.13
N ARG A 120 3.67 16.48 -11.76
CA ARG A 120 2.25 16.32 -11.43
C ARG A 120 1.41 15.86 -12.62
N LYS A 121 1.71 16.31 -13.84
CA LYS A 121 1.06 15.81 -15.05
C LYS A 121 1.39 14.34 -15.31
N ALA A 122 2.67 13.99 -15.21
CA ALA A 122 3.14 12.63 -15.38
C ALA A 122 2.50 11.67 -14.35
N ILE A 123 2.41 12.06 -13.07
CA ILE A 123 1.71 11.29 -12.04
C ILE A 123 0.26 10.98 -12.45
N ASN A 124 -0.48 11.97 -12.93
CA ASN A 124 -1.87 11.76 -13.36
C ASN A 124 -1.97 10.79 -14.54
N THR A 125 -1.07 10.91 -15.52
CA THR A 125 -0.99 10.00 -16.67
C THR A 125 -0.73 8.57 -16.20
N ILE A 126 0.31 8.36 -15.39
CA ILE A 126 0.73 7.03 -14.93
C ILE A 126 -0.34 6.39 -14.05
N ASN A 127 -0.90 7.13 -13.09
CA ASN A 127 -1.95 6.63 -12.19
C ASN A 127 -3.24 6.24 -12.93
N SER A 128 -3.43 6.64 -14.18
CA SER A 128 -4.61 6.28 -14.99
C SER A 128 -4.57 4.84 -15.51
N TRP A 129 -3.39 4.23 -15.60
CA TRP A 129 -3.22 2.89 -16.17
C TRP A 129 -2.42 1.92 -15.28
N CYS A 130 -1.67 2.42 -14.29
CA CYS A 130 -0.84 1.60 -13.42
C CYS A 130 -1.61 1.19 -12.15
N GLY A 131 -1.36 -0.04 -11.66
CA GLY A 131 -1.90 -0.52 -10.39
C GLY A 131 -1.17 0.01 -9.16
N THR A 132 0.06 0.51 -9.34
CA THR A 132 0.85 1.18 -8.30
C THR A 132 0.56 2.68 -8.35
N THR A 133 0.13 3.25 -7.24
CA THR A 133 -0.25 4.67 -7.15
C THR A 133 0.95 5.52 -6.76
N ILE A 134 1.26 6.55 -7.54
CA ILE A 134 2.23 7.59 -7.18
C ILE A 134 1.48 8.72 -6.46
N PHE A 135 2.06 9.19 -5.38
CA PHE A 135 1.60 10.40 -4.67
C PHE A 135 2.82 11.20 -4.18
N TYR A 136 2.58 12.42 -3.71
CA TYR A 136 3.65 13.26 -3.21
C TYR A 136 3.32 13.87 -1.86
N THR A 137 4.37 14.24 -1.14
CA THR A 137 4.32 15.07 0.06
C THR A 137 5.16 16.33 -0.14
N ILE A 138 4.82 17.39 0.59
CA ILE A 138 5.60 18.61 0.64
C ILE A 138 6.31 18.65 2.00
N GLU A 139 7.62 18.69 1.98
CA GLU A 139 8.46 18.84 3.16
C GLU A 139 8.94 20.30 3.26
N GLU A 140 8.23 21.12 4.03
CA GLU A 140 8.48 22.56 4.14
C GLU A 140 9.87 22.87 4.69
N GLU A 141 10.32 22.14 5.72
CA GLU A 141 11.64 22.33 6.32
C GLU A 141 12.79 22.09 5.33
N GLY A 142 12.61 21.14 4.42
CA GLY A 142 13.60 20.79 3.39
C GLY A 142 13.36 21.48 2.06
N GLN A 143 12.32 22.29 1.91
CA GLN A 143 11.90 22.89 0.63
C GLN A 143 11.83 21.84 -0.50
N LYS A 144 11.17 20.69 -0.23
CA LYS A 144 11.16 19.54 -1.11
C LYS A 144 9.75 19.07 -1.43
N PHE A 145 9.54 18.74 -2.70
CA PHE A 145 8.42 18.00 -3.22
C PHE A 145 8.90 16.53 -3.40
N VAL A 146 8.35 15.63 -2.61
CA VAL A 146 8.86 14.27 -2.47
C VAL A 146 7.84 13.25 -2.97
N LEU A 147 8.25 12.36 -3.86
CA LEU A 147 7.40 11.32 -4.41
C LEU A 147 7.53 10.01 -3.64
N HIS A 148 6.41 9.37 -3.53
CA HIS A 148 6.23 8.05 -2.94
C HIS A 148 5.36 7.21 -3.86
N SER A 149 5.50 5.89 -3.79
CA SER A 149 4.59 4.97 -4.46
C SER A 149 3.98 4.00 -3.45
N LYS A 150 2.75 3.59 -3.71
CA LYS A 150 2.02 2.63 -2.88
C LYS A 150 1.21 1.66 -3.74
N ARG A 151 1.15 0.41 -3.29
CA ARG A 151 0.24 -0.59 -3.84
C ARG A 151 -0.37 -1.44 -2.72
N GLN A 152 -1.69 -1.58 -2.72
CA GLN A 152 -2.39 -2.56 -1.91
C GLN A 152 -2.66 -3.79 -2.76
N CYS A 153 -2.44 -4.98 -2.20
CA CYS A 153 -2.71 -6.23 -2.88
C CYS A 153 -3.05 -7.34 -1.89
N ILE A 154 -3.57 -8.45 -2.42
CA ILE A 154 -3.80 -9.68 -1.66
C ILE A 154 -2.52 -10.51 -1.71
N LEU A 155 -2.14 -11.09 -0.57
CA LEU A 155 -1.07 -12.07 -0.48
C LEU A 155 -1.52 -13.26 0.35
N THR A 156 -1.57 -14.45 -0.29
CA THR A 156 -2.01 -15.70 0.33
C THR A 156 -1.32 -16.89 -0.32
N LYS A 157 -1.22 -18.01 0.39
CA LYS A 157 -0.56 -19.24 -0.08
C LYS A 157 -1.27 -19.87 -1.28
N GLU A 158 -2.56 -19.59 -1.47
CA GLU A 158 -3.39 -20.11 -2.56
C GLU A 158 -3.06 -19.45 -3.92
N ILE A 159 -2.31 -18.34 -3.93
CA ILE A 159 -1.88 -17.71 -5.19
C ILE A 159 -0.85 -18.64 -5.87
N PRO A 160 -1.13 -19.11 -7.09
CA PRO A 160 -0.15 -19.90 -7.83
C PRO A 160 1.15 -19.10 -8.05
N HIS A 161 2.30 -19.74 -7.82
CA HIS A 161 3.60 -19.09 -7.96
C HIS A 161 3.69 -17.77 -7.15
N VAL A 162 3.27 -17.83 -5.87
CA VAL A 162 3.15 -16.65 -5.01
C VAL A 162 4.45 -15.84 -4.88
N LYS A 163 5.61 -16.50 -4.97
CA LYS A 163 6.91 -15.81 -4.98
C LYS A 163 7.09 -14.95 -6.21
N GLU A 164 6.83 -15.50 -7.38
CA GLU A 164 6.89 -14.80 -8.67
C GLU A 164 5.84 -13.69 -8.73
N TYR A 165 4.68 -13.90 -8.12
CA TYR A 165 3.65 -12.87 -7.97
C TYR A 165 4.17 -11.69 -7.14
N LEU A 166 4.75 -11.93 -5.95
CA LEU A 166 5.32 -10.85 -5.13
C LEU A 166 6.45 -10.13 -5.87
N MET A 167 7.32 -10.88 -6.56
CA MET A 167 8.40 -10.30 -7.36
C MET A 167 7.86 -9.41 -8.49
N ALA A 168 6.77 -9.82 -9.16
CA ALA A 168 6.13 -9.02 -10.19
C ALA A 168 5.56 -7.71 -9.62
N LEU A 169 4.93 -7.76 -8.43
CA LEU A 169 4.44 -6.58 -7.74
C LEU A 169 5.56 -5.60 -7.39
N LEU A 170 6.71 -6.07 -6.89
CA LEU A 170 7.86 -5.23 -6.58
C LEU A 170 8.47 -4.63 -7.85
N ASN A 171 8.56 -5.40 -8.93
CA ASN A 171 9.07 -4.90 -10.22
C ASN A 171 8.17 -3.82 -10.85
N ASP A 172 6.88 -3.82 -10.55
CA ASP A 172 5.95 -2.79 -11.03
C ASP A 172 6.30 -1.38 -10.52
N PHE A 173 6.89 -1.27 -9.32
CA PHE A 173 7.40 0.02 -8.82
C PHE A 173 8.52 0.57 -9.70
N PHE A 174 9.44 -0.27 -10.17
CA PHE A 174 10.50 0.18 -11.10
C PHE A 174 9.94 0.58 -12.46
N THR A 175 8.88 -0.09 -12.92
CA THR A 175 8.15 0.32 -14.14
C THR A 175 7.59 1.73 -13.97
N VAL A 176 6.98 2.02 -12.81
CA VAL A 176 6.45 3.34 -12.46
C VAL A 176 7.56 4.40 -12.44
N HIS A 177 8.72 4.09 -11.83
CA HIS A 177 9.86 5.01 -11.81
C HIS A 177 10.37 5.36 -13.21
N ASN A 178 10.50 4.34 -14.07
CA ASN A 178 10.97 4.52 -15.44
C ASN A 178 9.95 5.32 -16.25
N SER A 179 8.67 5.00 -16.15
CA SER A 179 7.61 5.75 -16.83
C SER A 179 7.59 7.22 -16.41
N LEU A 180 7.79 7.52 -15.12
CA LEU A 180 7.87 8.92 -14.68
C LEU A 180 9.07 9.63 -15.33
N ARG A 181 10.24 9.00 -15.34
CA ARG A 181 11.43 9.58 -15.93
C ARG A 181 11.25 9.87 -17.44
N GLU A 182 10.58 8.97 -18.15
CA GLU A 182 10.27 9.13 -19.58
C GLU A 182 9.28 10.28 -19.83
N GLU A 183 8.24 10.38 -19.01
CA GLU A 183 7.20 11.42 -19.15
C GLU A 183 7.70 12.84 -18.80
N ILE A 184 8.68 12.98 -17.89
CA ILE A 184 9.19 14.30 -17.46
C ILE A 184 10.33 14.81 -18.33
N VAL A 185 10.96 13.96 -19.19
CA VAL A 185 11.96 14.42 -20.15
C VAL A 185 11.26 15.29 -21.20
N PRO A 186 11.72 16.54 -21.44
CA PRO A 186 11.15 17.36 -22.50
C PRO A 186 11.25 16.58 -23.82
N GLN A 187 10.11 16.28 -24.43
CA GLN A 187 10.11 15.79 -25.81
C GLN A 187 10.63 16.95 -26.64
N ASN A 188 11.89 16.86 -27.07
CA ASN A 188 12.42 17.76 -28.09
C ASN A 188 11.55 17.55 -29.31
N THR A 189 10.50 18.37 -29.46
CA THR A 189 9.78 18.51 -30.71
C THR A 189 10.77 19.12 -31.71
N GLU A 190 11.46 18.26 -32.43
CA GLU A 190 12.08 18.65 -33.68
C GLU A 190 10.96 19.15 -34.59
N ASN A 191 10.88 20.48 -34.76
CA ASN A 191 10.08 21.15 -35.78
C ASN A 191 10.89 21.22 -37.06
#